data_585d207ace096c45d5f56a0f61dccd8c
#
_entry.id   585d207ace096c45d5f56a0f61dccd8c
#
_cell.length_a   1.000
_cell.length_b   1.000
_cell.length_c   1.000
_cell.angle_alpha   90.00
_cell.angle_beta   90.00
_cell.angle_gamma   90.00
#
_symmetry.space_group_name_H-M   'P 1'
#
loop_
_entity.id
_entity.type
_entity.pdbx_description
1 polymer ?
#
loop_
_entity_poly.entity_id
_entity_poly.type
_entity_poly.pdbx_seq_one_letter_code
_entity_poly.pdbx_strand_id
1 'polypeptide(L)'
;MVTNGANEFNLNVLLCPCRKCSELEEELKNVTNNLKSLEAQSDKYSEKEDKYEEEIKILNDRLKEAETRAEFAERTVSKLEKTIDDLEDELYTQKLKYKAISEELDHALNDMNTL
;
A
#
# COMPACT_ATOMS: atom_id res chain seq x y z
N MET A 1 -25.32 70.94 -40.18
CA MET A 1 -25.43 69.48 -40.55
C MET A 1 -24.08 68.81 -40.73
N VAL A 2 -23.02 69.46 -40.89
CA VAL A 2 -21.69 68.84 -40.98
C VAL A 2 -21.16 68.39 -39.58
N THR A 3 -21.68 68.95 -38.51
CA THR A 3 -21.32 68.61 -37.12
C THR A 3 -21.91 67.29 -36.63
N ASN A 4 -23.04 66.82 -37.15
CA ASN A 4 -23.67 65.57 -36.68
C ASN A 4 -22.94 64.35 -37.20
N GLY A 5 -22.47 64.32 -38.42
CA GLY A 5 -21.70 63.22 -38.99
C GLY A 5 -20.33 63.07 -38.38
N ALA A 6 -19.68 64.18 -38.04
CA ALA A 6 -18.41 64.16 -37.32
C ALA A 6 -18.53 63.68 -35.87
N ASN A 7 -19.64 64.01 -35.18
CA ASN A 7 -19.90 63.54 -33.82
C ASN A 7 -20.26 62.05 -33.81
N GLU A 8 -21.04 61.57 -34.76
CA GLU A 8 -21.37 60.15 -34.91
C GLU A 8 -20.13 59.29 -35.21
N PHE A 9 -19.25 59.80 -36.09
CA PHE A 9 -17.99 59.14 -36.38
C PHE A 9 -17.05 59.11 -35.15
N ASN A 10 -16.93 60.17 -34.40
CA ASN A 10 -16.15 60.21 -33.19
C ASN A 10 -16.73 59.31 -32.08
N LEU A 11 -18.05 59.26 -31.95
CA LEU A 11 -18.70 58.35 -31.02
C LEU A 11 -18.47 56.88 -31.37
N ASN A 12 -18.55 56.51 -32.66
CA ASN A 12 -18.25 55.15 -33.11
C ASN A 12 -16.77 54.76 -32.90
N VAL A 13 -15.85 55.65 -33.14
CA VAL A 13 -14.40 55.47 -32.89
C VAL A 13 -14.10 55.31 -31.41
N LEU A 14 -14.82 56.01 -30.52
CA LEU A 14 -14.69 55.89 -29.06
C LEU A 14 -15.43 54.68 -28.51
N LEU A 15 -16.59 54.32 -29.06
CA LEU A 15 -17.36 53.17 -28.59
C LEU A 15 -16.71 51.82 -28.92
N CYS A 16 -16.03 51.65 -30.04
CA CYS A 16 -15.32 50.42 -30.37
C CYS A 16 -14.16 50.12 -29.43
N PRO A 17 -13.24 51.04 -29.07
CA PRO A 17 -12.23 50.79 -28.05
C PRO A 17 -12.79 50.55 -26.67
N CYS A 18 -13.87 51.25 -26.25
CA CYS A 18 -14.56 51.03 -24.99
C CYS A 18 -15.20 49.65 -24.89
N ARG A 19 -15.77 49.13 -25.96
CA ARG A 19 -16.30 47.76 -26.03
C ARG A 19 -15.18 46.73 -25.86
N LYS A 20 -14.09 46.88 -26.60
CA LYS A 20 -12.93 45.99 -26.47
C LYS A 20 -12.34 46.06 -25.09
N CYS A 21 -12.20 47.24 -24.49
CA CYS A 21 -11.73 47.39 -23.13
C CYS A 21 -12.64 46.69 -22.14
N SER A 22 -13.98 46.84 -22.27
CA SER A 22 -14.95 46.17 -21.43
C SER A 22 -14.94 44.65 -21.59
N GLU A 23 -14.84 44.17 -22.83
CA GLU A 23 -14.73 42.72 -23.11
C GLU A 23 -13.43 42.14 -22.54
N LEU A 24 -12.31 42.83 -22.67
CA LEU A 24 -11.03 42.42 -22.12
C LEU A 24 -11.01 42.45 -20.60
N GLU A 25 -11.68 43.42 -19.98
CA GLU A 25 -11.83 43.46 -18.51
C GLU A 25 -12.66 42.26 -18.02
N GLU A 26 -13.74 41.90 -18.70
CA GLU A 26 -14.55 40.75 -18.38
C GLU A 26 -13.80 39.43 -18.55
N GLU A 27 -13.06 39.29 -19.67
CA GLU A 27 -12.18 38.14 -19.88
C GLU A 27 -11.10 38.03 -18.80
N LEU A 28 -10.47 39.15 -18.44
CA LEU A 28 -9.47 39.20 -17.40
C LEU A 28 -10.04 38.78 -16.05
N LYS A 29 -11.25 39.23 -15.72
CA LYS A 29 -11.96 38.84 -14.50
C LYS A 29 -12.25 37.36 -14.50
N ASN A 30 -12.74 36.81 -15.62
CA ASN A 30 -13.05 35.38 -15.74
C ASN A 30 -11.76 34.52 -15.61
N VAL A 31 -10.71 34.90 -16.29
CA VAL A 31 -9.41 34.23 -16.23
C VAL A 31 -8.83 34.30 -14.81
N THR A 32 -8.93 35.45 -14.15
CA THR A 32 -8.48 35.61 -12.76
C THR A 32 -9.25 34.72 -11.81
N ASN A 33 -10.57 34.63 -11.97
CA ASN A 33 -11.41 33.73 -11.17
C ASN A 33 -11.09 32.25 -11.42
N ASN A 34 -10.86 31.88 -12.68
CA ASN A 34 -10.44 30.52 -13.04
C ASN A 34 -9.08 30.19 -12.46
N LEU A 35 -8.15 31.14 -12.49
CA LEU A 35 -6.81 30.97 -11.90
C LEU A 35 -6.91 30.70 -10.39
N LYS A 36 -7.68 31.51 -9.67
CA LYS A 36 -7.92 31.30 -8.22
C LYS A 36 -8.54 29.92 -7.92
N SER A 37 -9.48 29.50 -8.75
CA SER A 37 -10.08 28.17 -8.62
C SER A 37 -9.06 27.06 -8.86
N LEU A 38 -8.22 27.19 -9.88
CA LEU A 38 -7.14 26.23 -10.16
C LEU A 38 -6.07 26.22 -9.07
N GLU A 39 -5.71 27.35 -8.54
CA GLU A 39 -4.78 27.44 -7.40
C GLU A 39 -5.34 26.69 -6.19
N ALA A 40 -6.60 26.93 -5.84
CA ALA A 40 -7.26 26.22 -4.73
C ALA A 40 -7.36 24.71 -4.95
N GLN A 41 -7.57 24.28 -6.20
CA GLN A 41 -7.55 22.85 -6.55
C GLN A 41 -6.14 22.27 -6.46
N SER A 42 -5.13 23.01 -6.93
CA SER A 42 -3.72 22.60 -6.84
C SER A 42 -3.29 22.41 -5.39
N ASP A 43 -3.65 23.35 -4.52
CA ASP A 43 -3.35 23.24 -3.09
C ASP A 43 -3.99 21.99 -2.45
N LYS A 44 -5.25 21.72 -2.78
CA LYS A 44 -5.93 20.49 -2.33
C LYS A 44 -5.27 19.21 -2.83
N TYR A 45 -4.81 19.20 -4.07
CA TYR A 45 -4.10 18.04 -4.61
C TYR A 45 -2.73 17.86 -3.98
N SER A 46 -2.02 18.97 -3.70
CA SER A 46 -0.75 18.92 -2.98
C SER A 46 -0.91 18.37 -1.57
N GLU A 47 -1.94 18.80 -0.83
CA GLU A 47 -2.24 18.24 0.50
C GLU A 47 -2.60 16.74 0.45
N LYS A 48 -3.30 16.31 -0.59
CA LYS A 48 -3.60 14.87 -0.79
C LYS A 48 -2.37 14.08 -1.14
N GLU A 49 -1.50 14.63 -1.96
CA GLU A 49 -0.21 14.02 -2.34
C GLU A 49 0.63 13.76 -1.09
N ASP A 50 0.81 14.78 -0.25
CA ASP A 50 1.55 14.67 1.02
C ASP A 50 0.97 13.56 1.92
N LYS A 51 -0.36 13.49 2.03
CA LYS A 51 -1.03 12.44 2.80
C LYS A 51 -0.80 11.04 2.23
N TYR A 52 -0.91 10.90 0.92
CA TYR A 52 -0.69 9.61 0.26
C TYR A 52 0.78 9.19 0.33
N GLU A 53 1.72 10.10 0.23
CA GLU A 53 3.14 9.81 0.42
C GLU A 53 3.42 9.27 1.83
N GLU A 54 2.83 9.89 2.85
CA GLU A 54 2.96 9.40 4.24
C GLU A 54 2.28 8.03 4.42
N GLU A 55 1.09 7.83 3.87
CA GLU A 55 0.40 6.52 3.91
C GLU A 55 1.22 5.43 3.21
N ILE A 56 1.79 5.72 2.04
CA ILE A 56 2.65 4.79 1.31
C ILE A 56 3.87 4.43 2.15
N LYS A 57 4.49 5.40 2.80
CA LYS A 57 5.63 5.16 3.67
C LYS A 57 5.26 4.21 4.84
N ILE A 58 4.16 4.50 5.52
CA ILE A 58 3.65 3.67 6.63
C ILE A 58 3.35 2.24 6.14
N LEU A 59 2.70 2.12 4.98
CA LEU A 59 2.37 0.81 4.40
C LEU A 59 3.61 0.03 4.00
N ASN A 60 4.61 0.68 3.43
CA ASN A 60 5.89 0.06 3.10
C ASN A 60 6.63 -0.43 4.35
N ASP A 61 6.61 0.33 5.43
CA ASP A 61 7.22 -0.07 6.69
C ASP A 61 6.50 -1.29 7.30
N ARG A 62 5.16 -1.29 7.27
CA ARG A 62 4.35 -2.44 7.70
C ARG A 62 4.58 -3.68 6.84
N LEU A 63 4.74 -3.49 5.54
CA LEU A 63 5.04 -4.59 4.62
C LEU A 63 6.39 -5.23 4.96
N LYS A 64 7.43 -4.44 5.13
CA LYS A 64 8.76 -4.93 5.54
C LYS A 64 8.73 -5.67 6.87
N GLU A 65 8.00 -5.14 7.84
CA GLU A 65 7.82 -5.80 9.14
C GLU A 65 7.10 -7.15 8.99
N ALA A 66 6.03 -7.18 8.20
CA ALA A 66 5.30 -8.42 7.93
C ALA A 66 6.14 -9.44 7.18
N GLU A 67 6.92 -9.03 6.19
CA GLU A 67 7.86 -9.89 5.46
C GLU A 67 8.91 -10.49 6.41
N THR A 68 9.50 -9.67 7.27
CA THR A 68 10.49 -10.15 8.27
C THR A 68 9.87 -11.17 9.23
N ARG A 69 8.65 -10.93 9.68
CA ARG A 69 7.92 -11.87 10.54
C ARG A 69 7.59 -13.17 9.82
N ALA A 70 7.18 -13.08 8.56
CA ALA A 70 6.89 -14.25 7.73
C ALA A 70 8.14 -15.11 7.52
N GLU A 71 9.26 -14.51 7.16
CA GLU A 71 10.54 -15.21 7.00
C GLU A 71 10.99 -15.90 8.30
N PHE A 72 10.84 -15.22 9.43
CA PHE A 72 11.15 -15.81 10.73
C PHE A 72 10.24 -17.01 11.03
N ALA A 73 8.95 -16.88 10.76
CA ALA A 73 7.99 -17.98 10.94
C ALA A 73 8.31 -19.17 10.04
N GLU A 74 8.63 -18.94 8.78
CA GLU A 74 9.02 -20.01 7.83
C GLU A 74 10.26 -20.75 8.31
N ARG A 75 11.30 -20.03 8.75
CA ARG A 75 12.50 -20.66 9.32
C ARG A 75 12.19 -21.48 10.58
N THR A 76 11.29 -20.99 11.41
CA THR A 76 10.87 -21.69 12.63
C THR A 76 10.09 -22.95 12.29
N VAL A 77 9.17 -22.88 11.33
CA VAL A 77 8.43 -24.06 10.83
C VAL A 77 9.40 -25.10 10.29
N SER A 78 10.35 -24.72 9.46
CA SER A 78 11.35 -25.63 8.90
C SER A 78 12.18 -26.34 9.99
N LYS A 79 12.56 -25.62 11.04
CA LYS A 79 13.27 -26.23 12.19
C LYS A 79 12.38 -27.18 12.97
N LEU A 80 11.11 -26.82 13.16
CA LEU A 80 10.15 -27.69 13.87
C LEU A 80 9.86 -28.95 13.08
N GLU A 81 9.69 -28.86 11.75
CA GLU A 81 9.51 -30.03 10.88
C GLU A 81 10.68 -31.00 11.00
N LYS A 82 11.90 -30.49 10.96
CA LYS A 82 13.11 -31.32 11.17
C LYS A 82 13.12 -31.97 12.57
N THR A 83 12.75 -31.22 13.59
CA THR A 83 12.67 -31.76 14.95
C THR A 83 11.62 -32.87 15.05
N ILE A 84 10.48 -32.71 14.38
CA ILE A 84 9.43 -33.74 14.32
C ILE A 84 9.98 -35.00 13.65
N ASP A 85 10.63 -34.88 12.51
CA ASP A 85 11.23 -36.03 11.81
C ASP A 85 12.25 -36.75 12.69
N ASP A 86 13.14 -35.99 13.34
CA ASP A 86 14.14 -36.56 14.27
C ASP A 86 13.48 -37.31 15.44
N LEU A 87 12.40 -36.75 16.02
CA LEU A 87 11.65 -37.38 17.11
C LEU A 87 10.86 -38.62 16.65
N GLU A 88 10.32 -38.60 15.45
CA GLU A 88 9.64 -39.78 14.86
C GLU A 88 10.63 -40.93 14.64
N ASP A 89 11.82 -40.63 14.13
CA ASP A 89 12.89 -41.63 13.96
C ASP A 89 13.35 -42.18 15.33
N GLU A 90 13.52 -41.34 16.32
CA GLU A 90 13.87 -41.74 17.68
C GLU A 90 12.77 -42.61 18.30
N LEU A 91 11.51 -42.21 18.15
CA LEU A 91 10.38 -42.99 18.64
C LEU A 91 10.30 -44.40 17.98
N TYR A 92 10.50 -44.44 16.67
CA TYR A 92 10.58 -45.73 15.94
C TYR A 92 11.68 -46.62 16.50
N THR A 93 12.87 -46.06 16.69
CA THR A 93 14.01 -46.80 17.26
C THR A 93 13.72 -47.30 18.67
N GLN A 94 13.10 -46.48 19.50
CA GLN A 94 12.74 -46.88 20.87
C GLN A 94 11.64 -47.94 20.90
N LYS A 95 10.69 -47.91 20.02
CA LYS A 95 9.67 -48.95 19.85
C LYS A 95 10.28 -50.30 19.43
N LEU A 96 11.29 -50.30 18.54
CA LEU A 96 11.99 -51.54 18.20
C LEU A 96 12.78 -52.11 19.38
N LYS A 97 13.46 -51.27 20.15
CA LYS A 97 14.19 -51.68 21.40
C LYS A 97 13.23 -52.24 22.42
N TYR A 98 12.11 -51.56 22.63
CA TYR A 98 11.08 -52.04 23.57
C TYR A 98 10.53 -53.40 23.16
N LYS A 99 10.22 -53.61 21.89
CA LYS A 99 9.75 -54.88 21.35
C LYS A 99 10.77 -56.01 21.56
N ALA A 100 12.06 -55.75 21.26
CA ALA A 100 13.13 -56.71 21.47
C ALA A 100 13.28 -57.08 22.95
N ILE A 101 13.26 -56.11 23.86
CA ILE A 101 13.37 -56.35 25.31
C ILE A 101 12.13 -57.14 25.81
N SER A 102 10.93 -56.80 25.34
CA SER A 102 9.70 -57.46 25.68
C SER A 102 9.72 -58.93 25.27
N GLU A 103 10.18 -59.24 24.05
CA GLU A 103 10.34 -60.59 23.54
C GLU A 103 11.39 -61.38 24.35
N GLU A 104 12.53 -60.78 24.66
CA GLU A 104 13.57 -61.40 25.50
C GLU A 104 13.02 -61.73 26.90
N LEU A 105 12.25 -60.83 27.49
CA LEU A 105 11.62 -61.05 28.80
C LEU A 105 10.61 -62.18 28.74
N ASP A 106 9.75 -62.24 27.72
CA ASP A 106 8.80 -63.31 27.54
C ASP A 106 9.50 -64.66 27.39
N HIS A 107 10.59 -64.75 26.63
CA HIS A 107 11.41 -65.95 26.52
C HIS A 107 12.02 -66.37 27.88
N ALA A 108 12.57 -65.42 28.61
CA ALA A 108 13.14 -65.71 29.94
C ALA A 108 12.08 -66.22 30.91
N LEU A 109 10.88 -65.62 30.89
CA LEU A 109 9.75 -66.08 31.73
C LEU A 109 9.26 -67.46 31.33
N ASN A 110 9.17 -67.77 30.07
CA ASN A 110 8.80 -69.09 29.58
C ASN A 110 9.84 -70.13 29.94
N ASP A 111 11.13 -69.86 29.81
CA ASP A 111 12.22 -70.77 30.23
C ASP A 111 12.19 -71.05 31.74
N MET A 112 11.85 -70.07 32.57
CA MET A 112 11.66 -70.28 34.02
C MET A 112 10.43 -71.11 34.31
N ASN A 113 9.36 -71.04 33.54
CA ASN A 113 8.14 -71.84 33.74
C ASN A 113 8.27 -73.28 33.29
N THR A 114 9.22 -73.60 32.38
CA THR A 114 9.52 -74.94 31.90
C THR A 114 10.47 -75.73 32.77
N LEU A 115 11.09 -75.05 33.71
CA LEU A 115 11.92 -75.69 34.74
C LEU A 115 11.06 -76.19 35.87
#